data_a81837c6f32e44901d7037c162d56a09
#
_entry.id   a81837c6f32e44901d7037c162d56a09
#
_cell.length_a   1.000
_cell.length_b   1.000
_cell.length_c   1.000
_cell.angle_alpha   90.00
_cell.angle_beta   90.00
_cell.angle_gamma   90.00
#
_symmetry.space_group_name_H-M   'P 1'
#
loop_
_entity.id
_entity.type
_entity.pdbx_description
1 polymer ?
#
loop_
_entity_poly.entity_id
_entity_poly.type
_entity_poly.pdbx_seq_one_letter_code
_entity_poly.pdbx_strand_id
1 'polypeptide(L)'
;VPLIADYTKQSIAAFVEKYPNVGLMVALGEAMEGVGQDDIDWFTKTIIPGVKQGLAGLGKTEEPPIVLRSHDTDAPAVMRAALPLYKNLYTESKYNGESLTTYTPRGPWAELHRKLSALGSVQLENVHILSNLEPFRYASPDFIQKSVIAMHEVHKGNALHLYPQASYWDWPYTADKTEKRLLQIDRDWMWYKGWSRYAWKAKRGRSSEMVYWSGLLANQFGLNKDASLNVLKAYEASGEIAPKILRRFGITDGNRQTMTLGMLMPQLINPHRFGVI
;
A
#
# COMPACT_ATOMS: atom_id res chain seq x y z
N VAL A 1 6.63 -31.67 1.06
CA VAL A 1 5.60 -30.73 1.52
C VAL A 1 5.14 -30.96 2.97
N PRO A 2 4.80 -32.20 3.46
CA PRO A 2 4.33 -32.35 4.84
C PRO A 2 5.33 -31.86 5.90
N LEU A 3 6.62 -32.13 5.71
CA LEU A 3 7.69 -31.69 6.62
C LEU A 3 7.79 -30.16 6.69
N ILE A 4 7.67 -29.48 5.55
CA ILE A 4 7.71 -28.00 5.50
C ILE A 4 6.47 -27.42 6.19
N ALA A 5 5.29 -28.01 5.97
CA ALA A 5 4.06 -27.57 6.61
C ALA A 5 4.13 -27.74 8.13
N ASP A 6 4.65 -28.85 8.62
CA ASP A 6 4.84 -29.08 10.05
C ASP A 6 5.85 -28.10 10.64
N TYR A 7 6.99 -27.93 10.00
CA TYR A 7 8.00 -26.95 10.42
C TYR A 7 7.43 -25.52 10.49
N THR A 8 6.70 -25.10 9.47
CA THR A 8 6.07 -23.77 9.45
C THR A 8 5.05 -23.62 10.56
N LYS A 9 4.21 -24.62 10.76
CA LYS A 9 3.21 -24.63 11.84
C LYS A 9 3.86 -24.50 13.21
N GLN A 10 4.92 -25.29 13.50
CA GLN A 10 5.65 -25.22 14.76
C GLN A 10 6.35 -23.88 14.95
N SER A 11 6.94 -23.32 13.89
CA SER A 11 7.59 -22.01 13.93
C SER A 11 6.59 -20.89 14.25
N ILE A 12 5.41 -20.94 13.65
CA ILE A 12 4.34 -19.99 13.95
C ILE A 12 3.86 -20.16 15.40
N ALA A 13 3.67 -21.38 15.86
CA ALA A 13 3.27 -21.63 17.25
C ALA A 13 4.28 -21.05 18.24
N ALA A 14 5.57 -21.32 18.05
CA ALA A 14 6.65 -20.79 18.88
C ALA A 14 6.70 -19.23 18.83
N PHE A 15 6.46 -18.62 17.67
CA PHE A 15 6.37 -17.17 17.54
C PHE A 15 5.20 -16.60 18.36
N VAL A 16 4.01 -17.21 18.24
CA VAL A 16 2.81 -16.76 18.95
C VAL A 16 2.95 -16.96 20.46
N GLU A 17 3.55 -18.05 20.91
CA GLU A 17 3.85 -18.29 22.32
C GLU A 17 4.74 -17.17 22.88
N LYS A 18 5.72 -16.72 22.10
CA LYS A 18 6.63 -15.65 22.52
C LYS A 18 6.00 -14.26 22.41
N TYR A 19 5.16 -14.03 21.41
CA TYR A 19 4.57 -12.73 21.09
C TYR A 19 3.04 -12.83 20.87
N PRO A 20 2.28 -13.19 21.91
CA PRO A 20 0.86 -13.53 21.76
C PRO A 20 -0.06 -12.36 21.37
N ASN A 21 0.42 -11.14 21.47
CA ASN A 21 -0.32 -9.92 21.13
C ASN A 21 0.08 -9.33 19.77
N VAL A 22 0.93 -10.04 19.01
CA VAL A 22 1.39 -9.61 17.69
C VAL A 22 0.63 -10.36 16.62
N GLY A 23 0.02 -9.62 15.69
CA GLY A 23 -0.63 -10.20 14.52
C GLY A 23 0.37 -10.64 13.44
N LEU A 24 -0.13 -11.39 12.48
CA LEU A 24 0.65 -11.83 11.32
C LEU A 24 0.14 -11.16 10.05
N MET A 25 1.04 -10.81 9.14
CA MET A 25 0.69 -10.52 7.75
C MET A 25 1.24 -11.65 6.89
N VAL A 26 0.37 -12.25 6.07
CA VAL A 26 0.68 -13.43 5.27
C VAL A 26 0.44 -13.13 3.80
N ALA A 27 1.45 -13.33 2.96
CA ALA A 27 1.35 -13.38 1.50
C ALA A 27 1.55 -14.83 1.05
N LEU A 28 0.61 -15.37 0.30
CA LEU A 28 0.63 -16.76 -0.15
C LEU A 28 1.23 -16.95 -1.55
N GLY A 29 1.19 -15.88 -2.36
CA GLY A 29 1.65 -15.92 -3.75
C GLY A 29 3.15 -15.69 -3.94
N GLU A 30 3.49 -15.11 -5.04
CA GLU A 30 4.79 -14.64 -5.57
C GLU A 30 5.93 -15.67 -5.63
N ALA A 31 6.16 -16.46 -4.61
CA ALA A 31 7.25 -17.44 -4.60
C ALA A 31 6.77 -18.88 -4.34
N MET A 32 5.47 -19.09 -4.29
CA MET A 32 4.87 -20.40 -4.14
C MET A 32 4.46 -20.96 -5.50
N GLU A 33 4.77 -22.22 -5.73
CA GLU A 33 4.19 -22.98 -6.84
C GLU A 33 2.80 -23.46 -6.44
N GLY A 34 1.85 -23.37 -7.36
CA GLY A 34 0.46 -23.68 -7.12
C GLY A 34 -0.35 -22.47 -6.67
N VAL A 35 -1.54 -22.40 -7.18
CA VAL A 35 -2.55 -21.37 -6.87
C VAL A 35 -3.88 -22.05 -6.58
N GLY A 36 -4.77 -21.34 -5.94
CA GLY A 36 -6.12 -21.85 -5.67
C GLY A 36 -6.17 -22.75 -4.44
N GLN A 37 -6.33 -24.07 -4.61
CA GLN A 37 -6.53 -24.98 -3.48
C GLN A 37 -5.29 -25.09 -2.58
N ASP A 38 -4.09 -25.01 -3.14
CA ASP A 38 -2.85 -25.07 -2.37
C ASP A 38 -2.71 -23.86 -1.43
N ASP A 39 -3.06 -22.66 -1.88
CA ASP A 39 -3.10 -21.45 -1.04
C ASP A 39 -4.11 -21.59 0.09
N ILE A 40 -5.32 -22.09 -0.23
CA ILE A 40 -6.37 -22.34 0.75
C ILE A 40 -5.90 -23.34 1.80
N ASP A 41 -5.33 -24.45 1.35
CA ASP A 41 -4.85 -25.52 2.23
C ASP A 41 -3.70 -25.03 3.11
N TRP A 42 -2.75 -24.30 2.55
CA TRP A 42 -1.64 -23.74 3.32
C TRP A 42 -2.12 -22.79 4.41
N PHE A 43 -3.02 -21.88 4.08
CA PHE A 43 -3.56 -20.93 5.04
C PHE A 43 -4.39 -21.60 6.13
N THR A 44 -5.29 -22.52 5.74
CA THR A 44 -6.25 -23.15 6.65
C THR A 44 -5.70 -24.33 7.43
N LYS A 45 -4.73 -25.09 6.85
CA LYS A 45 -4.18 -26.32 7.47
C LYS A 45 -2.79 -26.11 8.10
N THR A 46 -2.11 -24.99 7.81
CA THR A 46 -0.77 -24.71 8.35
C THR A 46 -0.73 -23.42 9.15
N ILE A 47 -1.07 -22.29 8.55
CA ILE A 47 -0.94 -20.96 9.19
C ILE A 47 -1.89 -20.83 10.38
N ILE A 48 -3.19 -20.95 10.16
CA ILE A 48 -4.19 -20.82 11.22
C ILE A 48 -3.98 -21.84 12.35
N PRO A 49 -3.76 -23.14 12.06
CA PRO A 49 -3.46 -24.11 13.11
C PRO A 49 -2.19 -23.80 13.92
N GLY A 50 -1.15 -23.23 13.28
CA GLY A 50 0.04 -22.79 13.99
C GLY A 50 -0.25 -21.68 15.01
N VAL A 51 -1.03 -20.66 14.60
CA VAL A 51 -1.45 -19.59 15.51
C VAL A 51 -2.28 -20.15 16.66
N LYS A 52 -3.28 -20.99 16.38
CA LYS A 52 -4.12 -21.62 17.41
C LYS A 52 -3.34 -22.51 18.36
N GLN A 53 -2.37 -23.24 17.88
CA GLN A 53 -1.49 -24.07 18.71
C GLN A 53 -0.70 -23.21 19.70
N GLY A 54 -0.08 -22.12 19.24
CA GLY A 54 0.66 -21.22 20.13
C GLY A 54 -0.22 -20.55 21.18
N LEU A 55 -1.43 -20.12 20.80
CA LEU A 55 -2.39 -19.56 21.75
C LEU A 55 -2.84 -20.60 22.79
N ALA A 56 -3.12 -21.82 22.35
CA ALA A 56 -3.52 -22.91 23.25
C ALA A 56 -2.42 -23.24 24.28
N GLY A 57 -1.16 -23.23 23.87
CA GLY A 57 -0.01 -23.40 24.76
C GLY A 57 0.05 -22.38 25.90
N LEU A 58 -0.52 -21.20 25.66
CA LEU A 58 -0.61 -20.09 26.64
C LEU A 58 -1.95 -20.02 27.39
N GLY A 59 -2.89 -20.91 27.08
CA GLY A 59 -4.25 -20.86 27.60
C GLY A 59 -5.05 -19.62 27.12
N LYS A 60 -4.64 -19.01 25.99
CA LYS A 60 -5.29 -17.82 25.41
C LYS A 60 -6.34 -18.22 24.37
N THR A 61 -7.46 -17.50 24.40
CA THR A 61 -8.57 -17.67 23.45
C THR A 61 -8.75 -16.44 22.55
N GLU A 62 -8.16 -15.31 22.90
CA GLU A 62 -8.21 -14.09 22.09
C GLU A 62 -7.31 -14.26 20.86
N GLU A 63 -7.93 -14.13 19.70
CA GLU A 63 -7.25 -14.29 18.40
C GLU A 63 -6.58 -12.96 18.00
N PRO A 64 -5.24 -12.88 17.89
CA PRO A 64 -4.57 -11.73 17.30
C PRO A 64 -4.93 -11.63 15.80
N PRO A 65 -4.86 -10.44 15.17
CA PRO A 65 -5.24 -10.31 13.78
C PRO A 65 -4.28 -11.09 12.86
N ILE A 66 -4.85 -11.78 11.87
CA ILE A 66 -4.11 -12.29 10.72
C ILE A 66 -4.56 -11.51 9.50
N VAL A 67 -3.62 -10.85 8.83
CA VAL A 67 -3.85 -10.10 7.60
C VAL A 67 -3.47 -10.97 6.42
N LEU A 68 -4.44 -11.32 5.58
CA LEU A 68 -4.20 -11.98 4.30
C LEU A 68 -3.93 -10.93 3.23
N ARG A 69 -2.73 -10.97 2.66
CA ARG A 69 -2.35 -10.12 1.54
C ARG A 69 -2.75 -10.76 0.22
N SER A 70 -3.49 -10.03 -0.62
CA SER A 70 -3.98 -10.50 -1.91
C SER A 70 -2.95 -10.36 -3.04
N HIS A 71 -1.75 -10.89 -2.84
CA HIS A 71 -0.69 -10.86 -3.84
C HIS A 71 -0.53 -12.24 -4.46
N ASP A 72 -0.78 -12.35 -5.76
CA ASP A 72 -0.75 -13.59 -6.55
C ASP A 72 -1.53 -14.78 -5.94
N THR A 73 -2.68 -14.48 -5.32
CA THR A 73 -3.57 -15.47 -4.73
C THR A 73 -5.04 -15.08 -4.93
N ASP A 74 -5.95 -16.06 -4.98
CA ASP A 74 -7.39 -15.81 -4.87
C ASP A 74 -7.78 -15.54 -3.40
N ALA A 75 -7.39 -14.37 -2.90
CA ALA A 75 -7.66 -13.99 -1.52
C ALA A 75 -9.14 -14.08 -1.12
N PRO A 76 -10.13 -13.73 -1.96
CA PRO A 76 -11.54 -13.98 -1.66
C PRO A 76 -11.88 -15.46 -1.40
N ALA A 77 -11.28 -16.40 -2.13
CA ALA A 77 -11.50 -17.84 -1.90
C ALA A 77 -10.85 -18.31 -0.60
N VAL A 78 -9.60 -17.88 -0.35
CA VAL A 78 -8.90 -18.17 0.90
C VAL A 78 -9.69 -17.64 2.10
N MET A 79 -10.16 -16.40 2.05
CA MET A 79 -10.94 -15.79 3.14
C MET A 79 -12.23 -16.54 3.43
N ARG A 80 -12.99 -16.94 2.40
CA ARG A 80 -14.21 -17.75 2.60
C ARG A 80 -13.96 -19.06 3.31
N ALA A 81 -12.85 -19.73 3.00
CA ALA A 81 -12.46 -20.99 3.65
C ALA A 81 -11.92 -20.77 5.08
N ALA A 82 -11.28 -19.66 5.34
CA ALA A 82 -10.62 -19.35 6.60
C ALA A 82 -11.53 -18.76 7.68
N LEU A 83 -12.52 -17.94 7.32
CA LEU A 83 -13.42 -17.27 8.26
C LEU A 83 -14.19 -18.20 9.21
N PRO A 84 -14.59 -19.41 8.83
CA PRO A 84 -15.15 -20.38 9.79
C PRO A 84 -14.15 -20.86 10.83
N LEU A 85 -12.85 -20.82 10.51
CA LEU A 85 -11.77 -21.37 11.35
C LEU A 85 -11.14 -20.30 12.25
N TYR A 86 -11.14 -19.04 11.83
CA TYR A 86 -10.50 -17.93 12.54
C TYR A 86 -11.29 -16.65 12.33
N LYS A 87 -11.60 -15.92 13.38
CA LYS A 87 -12.53 -14.78 13.29
C LYS A 87 -11.84 -13.45 13.05
N ASN A 88 -10.65 -13.26 13.61
CA ASN A 88 -9.93 -11.99 13.51
C ASN A 88 -9.04 -11.94 12.24
N LEU A 89 -9.69 -12.07 11.08
CA LEU A 89 -9.06 -12.03 9.77
C LEU A 89 -9.27 -10.67 9.12
N TYR A 90 -8.18 -10.07 8.69
CA TYR A 90 -8.12 -8.86 7.89
C TYR A 90 -7.63 -9.20 6.49
N THR A 91 -7.91 -8.31 5.57
CA THR A 91 -7.40 -8.42 4.19
C THR A 91 -6.58 -7.20 3.82
N GLU A 92 -5.62 -7.37 2.93
CA GLU A 92 -4.82 -6.29 2.37
C GLU A 92 -4.72 -6.46 0.86
N SER A 93 -4.83 -5.35 0.14
CA SER A 93 -4.60 -5.32 -1.30
C SER A 93 -3.89 -4.02 -1.70
N LYS A 94 -3.00 -4.09 -2.70
CA LYS A 94 -2.40 -2.90 -3.29
C LYS A 94 -3.50 -1.99 -3.82
N TYR A 95 -3.43 -0.69 -3.57
CA TYR A 95 -4.45 0.28 -3.92
C TYR A 95 -4.89 0.19 -5.39
N ASN A 96 -3.94 0.20 -6.30
CA ASN A 96 -4.18 0.00 -7.73
C ASN A 96 -2.96 -0.61 -8.44
N GLY A 97 -2.28 -1.55 -7.81
CA GLY A 97 -1.09 -2.23 -8.31
C GLY A 97 0.21 -1.73 -7.69
N GLU A 98 1.33 -1.92 -8.40
CA GLU A 98 2.67 -1.60 -7.90
C GLU A 98 2.90 -0.10 -7.64
N SER A 99 2.05 0.75 -8.15
CA SER A 99 2.21 2.18 -8.10
C SER A 99 0.88 2.87 -7.86
N LEU A 100 0.84 3.77 -6.89
CA LEU A 100 -0.31 4.63 -6.69
C LEU A 100 -0.36 5.70 -7.79
N THR A 101 -1.06 5.42 -8.87
CA THR A 101 -1.12 6.29 -10.07
C THR A 101 -2.43 7.03 -10.23
N THR A 102 -3.44 6.78 -9.39
CA THR A 102 -4.74 7.42 -9.52
C THR A 102 -5.49 7.52 -8.19
N TYR A 103 -6.28 8.56 -8.06
CA TYR A 103 -7.31 8.71 -7.04
C TYR A 103 -8.73 8.41 -7.56
N THR A 104 -8.84 7.85 -8.76
CA THR A 104 -10.10 7.38 -9.36
C THR A 104 -9.99 5.90 -9.68
N PRO A 105 -9.93 5.03 -8.65
CA PRO A 105 -9.74 3.60 -8.86
C PRO A 105 -10.94 3.00 -9.60
N ARG A 106 -10.64 2.07 -10.52
CA ARG A 106 -11.63 1.36 -11.34
C ARG A 106 -11.07 0.02 -11.83
N GLY A 107 -11.93 -0.76 -12.46
CA GLY A 107 -11.54 -2.05 -13.04
C GLY A 107 -11.24 -3.12 -11.98
N PRO A 108 -10.44 -4.15 -12.34
CA PRO A 108 -10.24 -5.34 -11.51
C PRO A 108 -9.74 -5.07 -10.10
N TRP A 109 -8.85 -4.09 -9.92
CA TRP A 109 -8.36 -3.69 -8.60
C TRP A 109 -9.48 -3.18 -7.69
N ALA A 110 -10.31 -2.26 -8.20
CA ALA A 110 -11.44 -1.74 -7.42
C ALA A 110 -12.48 -2.82 -7.10
N GLU A 111 -12.68 -3.77 -8.02
CA GLU A 111 -13.57 -4.92 -7.79
C GLU A 111 -13.02 -5.86 -6.72
N LEU A 112 -11.72 -6.14 -6.75
CA LEU A 112 -11.06 -6.96 -5.73
C LEU A 112 -11.21 -6.35 -4.34
N HIS A 113 -10.93 -5.06 -4.19
CA HIS A 113 -11.10 -4.35 -2.92
C HIS A 113 -12.54 -4.46 -2.38
N ARG A 114 -13.54 -4.24 -3.22
CA ARG A 114 -14.95 -4.39 -2.81
C ARG A 114 -15.30 -5.81 -2.36
N LYS A 115 -14.77 -6.82 -3.07
CA LYS A 115 -14.96 -8.24 -2.67
C LYS A 115 -14.31 -8.52 -1.33
N LEU A 116 -13.11 -8.05 -1.09
CA LEU A 116 -12.39 -8.25 0.17
C LEU A 116 -13.05 -7.48 1.32
N SER A 117 -13.44 -6.23 1.10
CA SER A 117 -14.17 -5.43 2.09
C SER A 117 -15.50 -6.02 2.52
N ALA A 118 -16.14 -6.81 1.65
CA ALA A 118 -17.38 -7.50 1.98
C ALA A 118 -17.18 -8.79 2.80
N LEU A 119 -15.96 -9.33 2.84
CA LEU A 119 -15.66 -10.58 3.53
C LEU A 119 -15.06 -10.37 4.92
N GLY A 120 -14.13 -9.45 5.05
CA GLY A 120 -13.41 -9.18 6.30
C GLY A 120 -13.97 -7.97 7.06
N SER A 121 -13.59 -7.85 8.32
CA SER A 121 -13.92 -6.68 9.14
C SER A 121 -13.03 -5.49 8.85
N VAL A 122 -11.79 -5.75 8.40
CA VAL A 122 -10.79 -4.74 8.05
C VAL A 122 -10.19 -5.07 6.69
N GLN A 123 -10.31 -4.12 5.77
CA GLN A 123 -9.62 -4.13 4.49
C GLN A 123 -8.57 -3.04 4.49
N LEU A 124 -7.30 -3.44 4.44
CA LEU A 124 -6.18 -2.53 4.36
C LEU A 124 -5.90 -2.18 2.89
N GLU A 125 -5.84 -0.89 2.63
CA GLU A 125 -5.35 -0.35 1.37
C GLU A 125 -3.82 -0.25 1.45
N ASN A 126 -3.13 -1.06 0.68
CA ASN A 126 -1.68 -0.94 0.58
C ASN A 126 -1.32 0.16 -0.41
N VAL A 127 -0.81 1.24 0.12
CA VAL A 127 -0.23 2.32 -0.68
C VAL A 127 1.16 1.89 -1.11
N HIS A 128 1.18 1.08 -2.15
CA HIS A 128 2.41 0.62 -2.76
C HIS A 128 2.97 1.72 -3.65
N ILE A 129 4.19 2.14 -3.39
CA ILE A 129 4.72 3.39 -3.94
C ILE A 129 6.01 3.25 -4.71
N LEU A 130 6.16 2.16 -5.40
CA LEU A 130 7.30 2.09 -6.31
C LEU A 130 7.33 3.26 -7.33
N SER A 131 6.20 3.93 -7.56
CA SER A 131 6.12 5.12 -8.42
C SER A 131 6.53 6.43 -7.74
N ASN A 132 6.76 6.44 -6.45
CA ASN A 132 7.22 7.63 -5.74
C ASN A 132 8.74 7.72 -5.68
N LEU A 133 9.41 6.95 -6.51
CA LEU A 133 10.83 7.11 -6.72
C LEU A 133 11.12 8.45 -7.36
N GLU A 134 12.27 9.00 -7.05
CA GLU A 134 12.73 10.22 -7.67
C GLU A 134 12.73 10.12 -9.21
N PRO A 135 12.41 11.23 -9.88
CA PRO A 135 12.14 12.57 -9.33
C PRO A 135 10.68 12.80 -8.92
N PHE A 136 9.78 11.82 -9.04
CA PHE A 136 8.35 11.99 -8.79
C PHE A 136 8.01 11.61 -7.36
N ARG A 137 7.80 12.62 -6.50
CA ARG A 137 7.35 12.43 -5.13
C ARG A 137 5.91 12.88 -4.98
N TYR A 138 5.04 11.97 -4.62
CA TYR A 138 3.63 12.28 -4.43
C TYR A 138 3.34 12.80 -3.02
N ALA A 139 3.96 13.92 -2.67
CA ALA A 139 3.64 14.65 -1.44
C ALA A 139 2.46 15.63 -1.63
N SER A 140 1.63 15.44 -2.66
CA SER A 140 0.47 16.28 -2.95
C SER A 140 -0.66 16.02 -1.96
N PRO A 141 -0.99 16.97 -1.08
CA PRO A 141 -2.10 16.79 -0.14
C PRO A 141 -3.43 16.56 -0.83
N ASP A 142 -3.71 17.24 -1.92
CA ASP A 142 -4.95 17.09 -2.69
C ASP A 142 -5.08 15.68 -3.30
N PHE A 143 -4.00 15.17 -3.88
CA PHE A 143 -3.95 13.81 -4.42
C PHE A 143 -4.19 12.76 -3.31
N ILE A 144 -3.50 12.89 -2.18
CA ILE A 144 -3.63 11.97 -1.06
C ILE A 144 -5.06 12.01 -0.49
N GLN A 145 -5.62 13.22 -0.30
CA GLN A 145 -6.99 13.37 0.17
C GLN A 145 -7.99 12.66 -0.73
N LYS A 146 -7.90 12.88 -2.05
CA LYS A 146 -8.74 12.22 -3.04
C LYS A 146 -8.58 10.70 -3.01
N SER A 147 -7.36 10.21 -2.85
CA SER A 147 -7.08 8.77 -2.75
C SER A 147 -7.72 8.14 -1.52
N VAL A 148 -7.66 8.80 -0.35
CA VAL A 148 -8.30 8.28 0.87
C VAL A 148 -9.83 8.35 0.77
N ILE A 149 -10.39 9.40 0.15
CA ILE A 149 -11.83 9.45 -0.12
C ILE A 149 -12.26 8.29 -1.01
N ALA A 150 -11.51 8.02 -2.09
CA ALA A 150 -11.81 6.93 -3.02
C ALA A 150 -11.65 5.55 -2.35
N MET A 151 -10.69 5.38 -1.43
CA MET A 151 -10.55 4.19 -0.60
C MET A 151 -11.87 3.88 0.13
N HIS A 152 -12.46 4.87 0.78
CA HIS A 152 -13.73 4.67 1.50
C HIS A 152 -14.93 4.54 0.57
N GLU A 153 -15.01 5.35 -0.47
CA GLU A 153 -16.21 5.44 -1.30
C GLU A 153 -16.27 4.39 -2.41
N VAL A 154 -15.13 4.03 -3.00
CA VAL A 154 -15.04 3.09 -4.13
C VAL A 154 -14.60 1.70 -3.68
N HIS A 155 -13.49 1.60 -2.95
CA HIS A 155 -12.96 0.32 -2.50
C HIS A 155 -13.71 -0.25 -1.29
N LYS A 156 -14.35 0.60 -0.49
CA LYS A 156 -14.97 0.27 0.79
C LYS A 156 -13.96 -0.17 1.86
N GLY A 157 -12.68 0.15 1.65
CA GLY A 157 -11.62 -0.09 2.61
C GLY A 157 -11.70 0.84 3.82
N ASN A 158 -11.11 0.41 4.93
CA ASN A 158 -11.21 1.11 6.22
C ASN A 158 -9.88 1.19 7.00
N ALA A 159 -8.79 0.70 6.42
CA ALA A 159 -7.46 0.79 7.00
C ALA A 159 -6.40 1.07 5.93
N LEU A 160 -5.24 1.55 6.35
CA LEU A 160 -4.12 1.89 5.47
C LEU A 160 -2.86 1.13 5.89
N HIS A 161 -2.14 0.65 4.90
CA HIS A 161 -0.77 0.17 5.02
C HIS A 161 0.10 1.00 4.08
N LEU A 162 1.00 1.81 4.65
CA LEU A 162 1.85 2.70 3.88
C LEU A 162 3.23 2.10 3.69
N TYR A 163 3.70 2.03 2.46
CA TYR A 163 5.11 1.84 2.19
C TYR A 163 5.85 3.17 2.35
N PRO A 164 7.11 3.15 2.80
CA PRO A 164 7.97 4.33 2.78
C PRO A 164 8.13 4.84 1.36
N GLN A 165 8.17 6.14 1.17
CA GLN A 165 8.63 6.72 -0.10
C GLN A 165 10.07 6.33 -0.37
N ALA A 166 10.46 6.29 -1.64
CA ALA A 166 11.82 5.96 -2.03
C ALA A 166 12.31 4.71 -1.30
N SER A 167 11.64 3.59 -1.54
CA SER A 167 11.92 2.30 -0.94
C SER A 167 13.37 1.84 -1.21
N TYR A 168 13.64 0.58 -1.27
CA TYR A 168 14.98 0.02 -1.50
C TYR A 168 15.68 0.46 -2.80
N TRP A 169 15.00 1.14 -3.73
CA TRP A 169 15.57 1.70 -4.96
C TRP A 169 16.22 3.07 -4.79
N ASP A 170 16.04 3.70 -3.64
CA ASP A 170 16.50 5.06 -3.40
C ASP A 170 18.03 5.18 -3.46
N TRP A 171 18.73 4.17 -3.02
CA TRP A 171 20.19 4.14 -3.05
C TRP A 171 20.69 3.23 -4.19
N PRO A 172 21.66 3.64 -4.99
CA PRO A 172 22.44 4.89 -4.93
C PRO A 172 21.88 6.02 -5.80
N TYR A 173 20.64 5.94 -6.20
CA TYR A 173 20.03 6.79 -7.23
C TYR A 173 19.34 8.04 -6.70
N THR A 174 19.42 8.29 -5.40
CA THR A 174 18.82 9.49 -4.82
C THR A 174 19.45 10.77 -5.37
N ALA A 175 18.60 11.70 -5.79
CA ALA A 175 19.02 13.04 -6.18
C ALA A 175 19.38 13.93 -4.98
N ASP A 176 19.06 13.53 -3.77
CA ASP A 176 19.28 14.28 -2.54
C ASP A 176 20.77 14.23 -2.13
N LYS A 177 21.60 14.93 -2.87
CA LYS A 177 23.01 15.13 -2.52
C LYS A 177 23.10 16.26 -1.50
N THR A 178 22.95 15.92 -0.23
CA THR A 178 23.14 16.85 0.87
C THR A 178 24.40 16.49 1.63
N GLU A 179 25.07 17.47 2.23
CA GLU A 179 26.24 17.22 3.09
C GLU A 179 25.93 16.27 4.25
N LYS A 180 24.70 16.39 4.77
CA LYS A 180 24.18 15.52 5.82
C LYS A 180 22.99 14.72 5.30
N ARG A 181 23.11 13.39 5.34
CA ARG A 181 21.99 12.50 4.97
C ARG A 181 20.81 12.71 5.92
N LEU A 182 19.66 13.02 5.33
CA LEU A 182 18.40 13.11 6.06
C LEU A 182 17.82 11.71 6.32
N LEU A 183 17.14 11.55 7.45
CA LEU A 183 16.27 10.39 7.63
C LEU A 183 15.10 10.49 6.65
N GLN A 184 14.65 9.35 6.14
CA GLN A 184 13.55 9.31 5.17
C GLN A 184 12.27 9.96 5.73
N ILE A 185 12.00 9.78 7.00
CA ILE A 185 10.84 10.39 7.67
C ILE A 185 10.92 11.92 7.69
N ASP A 186 12.11 12.48 7.82
CA ASP A 186 12.34 13.93 7.84
C ASP A 186 12.28 14.50 6.42
N ARG A 187 12.84 13.76 5.45
CA ARG A 187 12.83 14.14 4.05
C ARG A 187 11.41 14.13 3.46
N ASP A 188 10.66 13.09 3.75
CA ASP A 188 9.37 12.82 3.14
C ASP A 188 8.19 13.14 4.11
N TRP A 189 8.41 14.07 5.02
CA TRP A 189 7.46 14.42 6.08
C TRP A 189 6.06 14.77 5.57
N MET A 190 5.95 15.44 4.42
CA MET A 190 4.65 15.80 3.84
C MET A 190 3.84 14.56 3.43
N TRP A 191 4.51 13.54 2.89
CA TRP A 191 3.89 12.26 2.55
C TRP A 191 3.26 11.62 3.78
N TYR A 192 4.05 11.39 4.81
CA TYR A 192 3.56 10.74 6.03
C TYR A 192 2.49 11.56 6.73
N LYS A 193 2.68 12.87 6.81
CA LYS A 193 1.71 13.77 7.41
C LYS A 193 0.42 13.84 6.59
N GLY A 194 0.48 13.79 5.28
CA GLY A 194 -0.68 13.76 4.40
C GLY A 194 -1.54 12.52 4.64
N TRP A 195 -0.93 11.36 4.56
CA TRP A 195 -1.66 10.11 4.80
C TRP A 195 -2.24 10.02 6.20
N SER A 196 -1.48 10.32 7.24
CA SER A 196 -1.99 10.31 8.62
C SER A 196 -3.13 11.29 8.83
N ARG A 197 -3.04 12.50 8.26
CA ARG A 197 -4.08 13.52 8.36
C ARG A 197 -5.38 13.10 7.72
N TYR A 198 -5.32 12.55 6.50
CA TYR A 198 -6.51 12.15 5.75
C TYR A 198 -7.04 10.78 6.18
N ALA A 199 -6.20 9.88 6.67
CA ALA A 199 -6.66 8.66 7.34
C ALA A 199 -7.51 8.97 8.56
N TRP A 200 -7.11 9.98 9.35
CA TRP A 200 -7.89 10.42 10.51
C TRP A 200 -9.23 11.07 10.12
N LYS A 201 -9.23 11.93 9.10
CA LYS A 201 -10.43 12.59 8.56
C LYS A 201 -10.23 12.92 7.09
N ALA A 202 -10.79 12.10 6.21
CA ALA A 202 -10.64 12.26 4.77
C ALA A 202 -11.33 13.53 4.23
N LYS A 203 -12.59 13.76 4.63
CA LYS A 203 -13.38 14.89 4.15
C LYS A 203 -13.05 16.17 4.92
N ARG A 204 -12.21 17.01 4.30
CA ARG A 204 -11.81 18.33 4.79
C ARG A 204 -12.01 19.37 3.70
N GLY A 205 -12.41 20.58 4.08
CA GLY A 205 -12.66 21.66 3.14
C GLY A 205 -11.38 22.15 2.45
N ARG A 206 -11.44 22.30 1.14
CA ARG A 206 -10.28 22.67 0.33
C ARG A 206 -9.58 23.95 0.81
N SER A 207 -10.33 25.00 1.08
CA SER A 207 -9.76 26.28 1.51
C SER A 207 -8.99 26.15 2.84
N SER A 208 -9.53 25.43 3.80
CA SER A 208 -8.85 25.17 5.08
C SER A 208 -7.60 24.32 4.92
N GLU A 209 -7.60 23.35 4.00
CA GLU A 209 -6.43 22.55 3.70
C GLU A 209 -5.32 23.35 3.03
N MET A 210 -5.67 24.25 2.12
CA MET A 210 -4.69 25.16 1.51
C MET A 210 -4.01 26.05 2.56
N VAL A 211 -4.77 26.61 3.50
CA VAL A 211 -4.22 27.42 4.61
C VAL A 211 -3.32 26.55 5.51
N TYR A 212 -3.78 25.36 5.88
CA TYR A 212 -3.02 24.46 6.74
C TYR A 212 -1.68 24.06 6.11
N TRP A 213 -1.69 23.57 4.88
CA TRP A 213 -0.50 23.06 4.22
C TRP A 213 0.48 24.16 3.84
N SER A 214 -0.02 25.31 3.32
CA SER A 214 0.86 26.46 3.05
C SER A 214 1.49 27.00 4.32
N GLY A 215 0.76 27.02 5.44
CA GLY A 215 1.30 27.41 6.74
C GLY A 215 2.42 26.47 7.22
N LEU A 216 2.29 25.16 7.04
CA LEU A 216 3.36 24.22 7.37
C LEU A 216 4.60 24.44 6.49
N LEU A 217 4.42 24.66 5.19
CA LEU A 217 5.52 24.95 4.27
C LEU A 217 6.21 26.28 4.61
N ALA A 218 5.44 27.29 4.98
CA ALA A 218 5.98 28.57 5.43
C ALA A 218 6.90 28.38 6.65
N ASN A 219 6.44 27.64 7.65
CA ASN A 219 7.20 27.38 8.86
C ASN A 219 8.43 26.51 8.59
N GLN A 220 8.30 25.48 7.75
CA GLN A 220 9.39 24.53 7.46
C GLN A 220 10.54 25.19 6.70
N PHE A 221 10.23 26.09 5.78
CA PHE A 221 11.21 26.66 4.86
C PHE A 221 11.43 28.18 5.04
N GLY A 222 10.85 28.80 6.06
CA GLY A 222 10.97 30.23 6.28
C GLY A 222 10.35 31.09 5.15
N LEU A 223 9.25 30.60 4.54
CA LEU A 223 8.65 31.26 3.38
C LEU A 223 7.59 32.28 3.80
N ASN A 224 7.42 33.33 3.00
CA ASN A 224 6.26 34.18 3.11
C ASN A 224 4.99 33.47 2.58
N LYS A 225 3.83 34.10 2.80
CA LYS A 225 2.52 33.50 2.45
C LYS A 225 2.39 33.17 0.97
N ASP A 226 2.82 34.04 0.08
CA ASP A 226 2.66 33.82 -1.37
C ASP A 226 3.62 32.74 -1.88
N ALA A 227 4.87 32.75 -1.42
CA ALA A 227 5.85 31.74 -1.75
C ALA A 227 5.41 30.36 -1.25
N SER A 228 4.92 30.24 -0.02
CA SER A 228 4.45 28.97 0.54
C SER A 228 3.23 28.42 -0.21
N LEU A 229 2.31 29.31 -0.63
CA LEU A 229 1.17 28.90 -1.45
C LEU A 229 1.60 28.44 -2.85
N ASN A 230 2.59 29.08 -3.46
CA ASN A 230 3.11 28.68 -4.76
C ASN A 230 3.84 27.30 -4.67
N VAL A 231 4.61 27.07 -3.61
CA VAL A 231 5.22 25.77 -3.35
C VAL A 231 4.14 24.68 -3.18
N LEU A 232 3.08 24.93 -2.42
CA LEU A 232 1.96 24.01 -2.28
C LEU A 232 1.31 23.70 -3.64
N LYS A 233 1.06 24.72 -4.45
CA LYS A 233 0.49 24.53 -5.80
C LYS A 233 1.41 23.67 -6.69
N ALA A 234 2.72 23.83 -6.57
CA ALA A 234 3.67 23.02 -7.32
C ALA A 234 3.62 21.54 -6.88
N TYR A 235 3.56 21.27 -5.58
CA TYR A 235 3.36 19.91 -5.07
C TYR A 235 2.06 19.28 -5.58
N GLU A 236 0.98 20.03 -5.58
CA GLU A 236 -0.32 19.55 -6.05
C GLU A 236 -0.34 19.33 -7.56
N ALA A 237 0.28 20.21 -8.34
CA ALA A 237 0.44 20.00 -9.78
C ALA A 237 1.29 18.77 -10.09
N SER A 238 2.34 18.49 -9.31
CA SER A 238 3.14 17.28 -9.46
C SER A 238 2.33 16.01 -9.19
N GLY A 239 1.40 16.03 -8.25
CA GLY A 239 0.49 14.94 -7.95
C GLY A 239 -0.46 14.56 -9.11
N GLU A 240 -0.66 15.45 -10.07
CA GLU A 240 -1.49 15.21 -11.23
C GLU A 240 -0.74 14.56 -12.42
N ILE A 241 0.58 14.42 -12.34
CA ILE A 241 1.40 13.83 -13.40
C ILE A 241 0.99 12.38 -13.66
N ALA A 242 0.94 11.55 -12.62
CA ALA A 242 0.58 10.15 -12.76
C ALA A 242 -0.84 9.96 -13.32
N PRO A 243 -1.91 10.54 -12.74
CA PRO A 243 -3.25 10.31 -13.25
C PRO A 243 -3.51 10.90 -14.63
N LYS A 244 -2.86 12.01 -14.98
CA LYS A 244 -3.13 12.73 -16.24
C LYS A 244 -2.20 12.35 -17.38
N ILE A 245 -0.94 12.07 -17.09
CA ILE A 245 0.08 11.80 -18.10
C ILE A 245 0.40 10.32 -18.18
N LEU A 246 0.87 9.72 -17.09
CA LEU A 246 1.32 8.33 -17.13
C LEU A 246 0.21 7.37 -17.56
N ARG A 247 -1.00 7.53 -17.03
CA ARG A 247 -2.13 6.67 -17.39
C ARG A 247 -2.62 6.86 -18.83
N ARG A 248 -2.37 8.01 -19.44
CA ARG A 248 -2.78 8.27 -20.82
C ARG A 248 -1.97 7.47 -21.83
N PHE A 249 -0.75 7.11 -21.51
CA PHE A 249 0.13 6.35 -22.38
C PHE A 249 0.07 4.83 -22.13
N GLY A 250 -1.07 4.33 -21.64
CA GLY A 250 -1.25 2.89 -21.40
C GLY A 250 -0.40 2.34 -20.27
N ILE A 251 0.18 3.21 -19.47
CA ILE A 251 0.92 2.84 -18.28
C ILE A 251 -0.10 2.36 -17.26
N THR A 252 -0.22 1.05 -17.19
CA THR A 252 -1.21 0.38 -16.37
C THR A 252 -0.88 0.51 -14.89
N ASP A 253 -1.91 0.43 -14.09
CA ASP A 253 -1.78 0.28 -12.66
C ASP A 253 -0.86 -0.91 -12.36
N GLY A 254 0.17 -0.68 -11.56
CA GLY A 254 1.06 -1.73 -11.13
C GLY A 254 2.29 -2.01 -11.99
N ASN A 255 2.50 -1.28 -13.03
CA ASN A 255 3.70 -1.49 -13.84
C ASN A 255 4.91 -0.78 -13.21
N ARG A 256 5.86 -1.55 -12.69
CA ARG A 256 7.14 -1.02 -12.15
C ARG A 256 7.92 -0.20 -13.18
N GLN A 257 7.75 -0.53 -14.44
CA GLN A 257 8.46 0.12 -15.55
C GLN A 257 8.05 1.58 -15.72
N THR A 258 6.89 1.97 -15.22
CA THR A 258 6.43 3.36 -15.24
C THR A 258 7.25 4.31 -14.39
N MET A 259 8.16 3.78 -13.60
CA MET A 259 8.84 4.51 -12.54
C MET A 259 10.22 4.99 -12.94
N THR A 260 10.73 4.52 -14.06
CA THR A 260 12.02 4.97 -14.57
C THR A 260 11.81 5.85 -15.80
N LEU A 261 12.19 7.11 -15.71
CA LEU A 261 12.14 8.05 -16.84
C LEU A 261 12.82 7.48 -18.09
N GLY A 262 13.86 6.69 -17.93
CA GLY A 262 14.56 6.03 -19.02
C GLY A 262 13.73 5.00 -19.77
N MET A 263 12.63 4.52 -19.19
CA MET A 263 11.71 3.59 -19.87
C MET A 263 10.56 4.31 -20.58
N LEU A 264 10.12 5.45 -20.07
CA LEU A 264 9.08 6.24 -20.69
C LEU A 264 9.53 6.78 -22.06
N MET A 265 10.75 7.22 -22.18
CA MET A 265 11.28 7.73 -23.45
C MET A 265 11.33 6.65 -24.54
N PRO A 266 11.84 5.44 -24.31
CA PRO A 266 11.74 4.36 -25.30
C PRO A 266 10.32 3.98 -25.66
N GLN A 267 9.38 4.03 -24.72
CA GLN A 267 7.96 3.76 -24.99
C GLN A 267 7.34 4.81 -25.90
N LEU A 268 7.67 6.09 -25.70
CA LEU A 268 7.22 7.19 -26.58
C LEU A 268 7.82 7.11 -27.98
N ILE A 269 9.10 6.72 -28.08
CA ILE A 269 9.81 6.63 -29.36
C ILE A 269 9.42 5.38 -30.15
N ASN A 270 9.19 4.27 -29.47
CA ASN A 270 8.85 3.00 -30.09
C ASN A 270 7.73 2.27 -29.31
N PRO A 271 6.50 2.76 -29.40
CA PRO A 271 5.37 2.25 -28.65
C PRO A 271 5.06 0.78 -28.97
N HIS A 272 5.24 0.35 -30.21
CA HIS A 272 4.97 -1.02 -30.63
C HIS A 272 5.89 -2.05 -29.97
N ARG A 273 7.11 -1.67 -29.64
CA ARG A 273 8.07 -2.56 -28.95
C ARG A 273 7.64 -2.89 -27.52
N PHE A 274 6.94 -1.99 -26.87
CA PHE A 274 6.57 -2.10 -25.47
C PHE A 274 5.09 -2.36 -25.23
N GLY A 275 4.30 -2.46 -26.30
CA GLY A 275 2.86 -2.73 -26.22
C GLY A 275 2.06 -1.64 -25.50
N VAL A 276 2.47 -0.40 -25.59
CA VAL A 276 1.94 0.71 -24.76
C VAL A 276 0.87 1.53 -25.46
N ILE A 277 0.69 1.37 -26.75
CA ILE A 277 -0.33 2.10 -27.54
C ILE A 277 -1.18 1.13 -28.32
#